data_9c4d97501056b3bf47a59a7371ed9941
#
_entry.id   9c4d97501056b3bf47a59a7371ed9941
#
_cell.length_a   1.000
_cell.length_b   1.000
_cell.length_c   1.000
_cell.angle_alpha   90.00
_cell.angle_beta   90.00
_cell.angle_gamma   90.00
#
_symmetry.space_group_name_H-M   'P 1'
#
loop_
_entity.id
_entity.type
_entity.pdbx_description
1 polymer ?
#
loop_
_entity_poly.entity_id
_entity_poly.type
_entity_poly.pdbx_seq_one_letter_code
_entity_poly.pdbx_strand_id
1 'polypeptide(L)'
;GGIAVSASDTSAISAASAQVNVAVKGGAAGLSVAYLDIDNSILAGSQGATLDSSGGDIAIDARSRSTNLIVIAGVSYGTFGAGAGNAGSSLINNTSVARIDGGSVDAAGNVSVVSDSKDVSTITLGTVSVGAVALGGGVGVDLLGSTSEAWIGGGARVSAGAGGAALSVRDDWNNGWTTDSHKGVVVLATSEVSFTSV
;
A
#
# COMPACT_ATOMS: atom_id res chain seq x y z
N GLY A 1 19.01 26.66 5.80
CA GLY A 1 18.62 25.24 5.75
C GLY A 1 17.23 25.07 5.17
N GLY A 2 16.87 23.84 4.78
CA GLY A 2 15.55 23.51 4.27
C GLY A 2 14.53 23.23 5.39
N ILE A 3 13.25 23.13 5.00
CA ILE A 3 12.14 22.73 5.86
C ILE A 3 11.56 21.42 5.32
N ALA A 4 11.37 20.43 6.19
CA ALA A 4 10.72 19.18 5.84
C ALA A 4 9.57 18.86 6.80
N VAL A 5 8.40 18.57 6.25
CA VAL A 5 7.23 18.07 6.97
C VAL A 5 6.90 16.71 6.39
N SER A 6 7.12 15.65 7.13
CA SER A 6 6.90 14.29 6.63
C SER A 6 6.05 13.45 7.56
N ALA A 7 5.19 12.63 6.95
CA ALA A 7 4.44 11.59 7.61
C ALA A 7 4.61 10.28 6.82
N SER A 8 4.92 9.19 7.51
CA SER A 8 5.07 7.89 6.85
C SER A 8 4.53 6.76 7.70
N ASP A 9 3.92 5.80 7.04
CA ASP A 9 3.53 4.51 7.62
C ASP A 9 4.07 3.35 6.79
N THR A 10 4.41 2.28 7.48
CA THR A 10 4.78 1.01 6.85
C THR A 10 4.13 -0.12 7.63
N SER A 11 3.13 -0.72 7.05
CA SER A 11 2.35 -1.81 7.64
C SER A 11 2.61 -3.11 6.90
N ALA A 12 2.90 -4.18 7.63
CA ALA A 12 3.04 -5.51 7.08
C ALA A 12 2.29 -6.52 7.94
N ILE A 13 1.34 -7.22 7.34
CA ILE A 13 0.58 -8.28 8.02
C ILE A 13 0.76 -9.57 7.25
N SER A 14 0.97 -10.65 7.97
CA SER A 14 1.00 -11.99 7.40
C SER A 14 0.10 -12.94 8.18
N ALA A 15 -0.65 -13.76 7.46
CA ALA A 15 -1.44 -14.85 8.04
C ALA A 15 -1.09 -16.16 7.37
N ALA A 16 -0.80 -17.16 8.18
CA ALA A 16 -0.65 -18.52 7.72
C ALA A 16 -1.68 -19.41 8.42
N SER A 17 -2.41 -20.20 7.65
CA SER A 17 -3.37 -21.18 8.18
C SER A 17 -3.12 -22.51 7.50
N ALA A 18 -3.10 -23.58 8.28
CA ALA A 18 -2.98 -24.92 7.78
C ALA A 18 -4.00 -25.84 8.47
N GLN A 19 -4.60 -26.75 7.68
CA GLN A 19 -5.44 -27.79 8.24
C GLN A 19 -5.03 -29.16 7.70
N VAL A 20 -5.16 -30.15 8.57
CA VAL A 20 -4.97 -31.57 8.22
C VAL A 20 -6.16 -32.35 8.75
N ASN A 21 -6.89 -33.01 7.85
CA ASN A 21 -8.03 -33.84 8.21
C ASN A 21 -7.78 -35.28 7.76
N VAL A 22 -7.89 -36.22 8.68
CA VAL A 22 -7.65 -37.63 8.39
C VAL A 22 -8.81 -38.47 8.92
N ALA A 23 -9.42 -39.28 8.06
CA ALA A 23 -10.40 -40.29 8.44
C ALA A 23 -9.99 -41.67 7.93
N VAL A 24 -9.69 -42.58 8.83
CA VAL A 24 -9.25 -43.94 8.50
C VAL A 24 -10.41 -44.80 8.04
N LYS A 25 -11.61 -44.53 8.55
CA LYS A 25 -12.88 -45.19 8.16
C LYS A 25 -13.94 -44.11 7.95
N GLY A 26 -14.16 -43.74 6.68
CA GLY A 26 -15.15 -42.73 6.34
C GLY A 26 -14.62 -41.59 5.49
N GLY A 27 -15.29 -40.46 5.49
CA GLY A 27 -14.92 -39.25 4.81
C GLY A 27 -14.25 -38.23 5.75
N ALA A 28 -13.37 -37.43 5.20
CA ALA A 28 -12.73 -36.30 5.88
C ALA A 28 -13.02 -35.00 5.11
N ALA A 29 -13.38 -33.94 5.80
CA ALA A 29 -13.58 -32.63 5.21
C ALA A 29 -13.07 -31.51 6.14
N GLY A 30 -12.59 -30.43 5.57
CA GLY A 30 -12.17 -29.27 6.33
C GLY A 30 -12.13 -27.99 5.53
N LEU A 31 -12.21 -26.88 6.25
CA LEU A 31 -12.16 -25.52 5.71
C LEU A 31 -11.16 -24.68 6.52
N SER A 32 -10.26 -24.00 5.83
CA SER A 32 -9.39 -22.96 6.41
C SER A 32 -9.77 -21.59 5.88
N VAL A 33 -9.85 -20.61 6.77
CA VAL A 33 -10.16 -19.22 6.42
C VAL A 33 -9.13 -18.28 7.03
N ALA A 34 -8.68 -17.30 6.25
CA ALA A 34 -7.89 -16.19 6.75
C ALA A 34 -8.45 -14.86 6.21
N TYR A 35 -8.45 -13.86 7.07
CA TYR A 35 -8.84 -12.50 6.74
C TYR A 35 -7.78 -11.52 7.26
N LEU A 36 -7.34 -10.61 6.40
CA LEU A 36 -6.44 -9.51 6.77
C LEU A 36 -7.06 -8.19 6.37
N ASP A 37 -6.86 -7.19 7.23
CA ASP A 37 -7.37 -5.84 7.04
C ASP A 37 -6.30 -4.82 7.44
N ILE A 38 -5.99 -3.88 6.53
CA ILE A 38 -5.13 -2.72 6.77
C ILE A 38 -5.91 -1.48 6.35
N ASP A 39 -6.10 -0.56 7.28
CA ASP A 39 -6.69 0.74 7.04
C ASP A 39 -5.78 1.82 7.65
N ASN A 40 -5.11 2.59 6.79
CA ASN A 40 -4.19 3.65 7.21
C ASN A 40 -4.59 4.99 6.62
N SER A 41 -4.47 6.04 7.43
CA SER A 41 -4.65 7.42 6.99
C SER A 41 -3.45 8.25 7.40
N ILE A 42 -2.75 8.79 6.41
CA ILE A 42 -1.50 9.53 6.58
C ILE A 42 -1.67 10.93 6.01
N LEU A 43 -1.35 11.91 6.83
CA LEU A 43 -1.42 13.31 6.44
C LEU A 43 -0.11 14.02 6.77
N ALA A 44 0.54 14.58 5.76
CA ALA A 44 1.58 15.57 5.90
C ALA A 44 1.08 16.91 5.34
N GLY A 45 1.22 17.99 6.08
CA GLY A 45 0.71 19.25 5.54
C GLY A 45 1.00 20.47 6.37
N SER A 46 0.74 21.62 5.73
CA SER A 46 0.76 22.95 6.32
C SER A 46 -0.60 23.59 6.11
N GLN A 47 -1.15 24.21 7.15
CA GLN A 47 -2.42 24.91 7.07
C GLN A 47 -2.28 26.33 7.63
N GLY A 48 -2.54 27.33 6.78
CA GLY A 48 -2.51 28.75 7.15
C GLY A 48 -1.16 29.26 7.66
N ALA A 49 -0.10 28.49 7.51
CA ALA A 49 1.21 28.81 8.07
C ALA A 49 2.09 29.59 7.09
N THR A 50 3.07 30.31 7.65
CA THR A 50 4.16 30.87 6.86
C THR A 50 5.38 29.96 6.99
N LEU A 51 5.82 29.39 5.87
CA LEU A 51 7.03 28.59 5.75
C LEU A 51 8.04 29.38 4.91
N ASP A 52 9.18 29.72 5.51
CA ASP A 52 10.24 30.48 4.87
C ASP A 52 11.58 29.73 5.00
N SER A 53 12.18 29.44 3.87
CA SER A 53 13.48 28.77 3.78
C SER A 53 14.44 29.60 2.94
N SER A 54 15.24 30.43 3.60
CA SER A 54 16.19 31.36 2.96
C SER A 54 17.40 30.68 2.32
N GLY A 55 17.59 29.40 2.47
CA GLY A 55 18.79 28.70 1.96
C GLY A 55 18.58 27.24 1.57
N GLY A 56 17.35 26.82 1.27
CA GLY A 56 17.09 25.42 0.89
C GLY A 56 15.67 25.18 0.40
N ASP A 57 15.34 23.90 0.28
CA ASP A 57 14.05 23.43 -0.20
C ASP A 57 13.00 23.40 0.93
N ILE A 58 11.74 23.42 0.55
CA ILE A 58 10.61 23.08 1.42
C ILE A 58 9.94 21.83 0.87
N ALA A 59 9.89 20.77 1.69
CA ALA A 59 9.32 19.49 1.32
C ALA A 59 8.17 19.12 2.24
N ILE A 60 7.03 18.73 1.66
CA ILE A 60 5.88 18.12 2.35
C ILE A 60 5.66 16.75 1.73
N ASP A 61 5.81 15.69 2.53
CA ASP A 61 5.92 14.33 2.04
C ASP A 61 5.06 13.37 2.89
N ALA A 62 4.08 12.72 2.26
CA ALA A 62 3.23 11.70 2.86
C ALA A 62 3.48 10.35 2.17
N ARG A 63 3.81 9.30 2.94
CA ARG A 63 4.12 7.99 2.38
C ARG A 63 3.38 6.88 3.10
N SER A 64 2.69 6.03 2.34
CA SER A 64 2.07 4.81 2.83
C SER A 64 2.64 3.59 2.12
N ARG A 65 2.98 2.56 2.89
CA ARG A 65 3.40 1.27 2.34
C ARG A 65 2.73 0.16 3.10
N SER A 66 1.95 -0.68 2.39
CA SER A 66 1.26 -1.80 3.01
C SER A 66 1.57 -3.10 2.29
N THR A 67 1.78 -4.14 3.07
CA THR A 67 2.04 -5.49 2.54
C THR A 67 1.20 -6.51 3.28
N ASN A 68 0.36 -7.22 2.54
CA ASN A 68 -0.40 -8.37 3.03
C ASN A 68 0.12 -9.66 2.42
N LEU A 69 0.29 -10.67 3.27
CA LEU A 69 0.62 -12.02 2.84
C LEU A 69 -0.33 -13.03 3.51
N ILE A 70 -1.10 -13.74 2.70
CA ILE A 70 -1.94 -14.84 3.16
C ILE A 70 -1.41 -16.14 2.56
N VAL A 71 -1.14 -17.12 3.40
CA VAL A 71 -0.77 -18.48 2.98
C VAL A 71 -1.71 -19.46 3.66
N ILE A 72 -2.48 -20.20 2.89
CA ILE A 72 -3.42 -21.20 3.41
C ILE A 72 -3.16 -22.54 2.74
N ALA A 73 -2.96 -23.58 3.55
CA ALA A 73 -2.81 -24.93 3.09
C ALA A 73 -3.85 -25.87 3.72
N GLY A 74 -4.47 -26.74 2.92
CA GLY A 74 -5.40 -27.75 3.39
C GLY A 74 -5.02 -29.14 2.90
N VAL A 75 -4.95 -30.11 3.80
CA VAL A 75 -4.75 -31.52 3.48
C VAL A 75 -5.92 -32.33 4.05
N SER A 76 -6.54 -33.16 3.22
CA SER A 76 -7.59 -34.05 3.64
C SER A 76 -7.35 -35.47 3.09
N TYR A 77 -7.45 -36.45 3.97
CA TYR A 77 -7.37 -37.87 3.63
C TYR A 77 -8.56 -38.63 4.19
N GLY A 78 -9.27 -39.32 3.32
CA GLY A 78 -10.41 -40.16 3.74
C GLY A 78 -10.57 -41.37 2.85
N THR A 79 -10.86 -42.56 3.42
CA THR A 79 -10.98 -43.82 2.68
C THR A 79 -12.10 -43.76 1.64
N PHE A 80 -13.23 -43.16 1.96
CA PHE A 80 -14.39 -43.08 1.07
C PHE A 80 -14.51 -41.71 0.38
N GLY A 81 -14.07 -40.63 1.06
CA GLY A 81 -14.12 -39.30 0.49
C GLY A 81 -13.21 -38.32 1.24
N ALA A 82 -12.68 -37.35 0.53
CA ALA A 82 -11.85 -36.30 1.12
C ALA A 82 -12.22 -34.94 0.52
N GLY A 83 -12.29 -33.92 1.35
CA GLY A 83 -12.52 -32.54 0.92
C GLY A 83 -11.65 -31.57 1.70
N ALA A 84 -10.98 -30.66 0.99
CA ALA A 84 -10.29 -29.54 1.61
C ALA A 84 -10.69 -28.24 0.90
N GLY A 85 -11.12 -27.25 1.68
CA GLY A 85 -11.45 -25.93 1.19
C GLY A 85 -10.60 -24.87 1.87
N ASN A 86 -10.23 -23.84 1.12
CA ASN A 86 -9.50 -22.69 1.65
C ASN A 86 -10.18 -21.40 1.20
N ALA A 87 -10.26 -20.42 2.10
CA ALA A 87 -10.73 -19.10 1.75
C ALA A 87 -9.79 -18.04 2.36
N GLY A 88 -9.30 -17.15 1.53
CA GLY A 88 -8.47 -16.02 1.93
C GLY A 88 -9.10 -14.71 1.50
N SER A 89 -9.12 -13.72 2.37
CA SER A 89 -9.53 -12.36 2.00
C SER A 89 -8.56 -11.34 2.56
N SER A 90 -8.17 -10.40 1.72
CA SER A 90 -7.34 -9.27 2.07
C SER A 90 -8.07 -7.97 1.74
N LEU A 91 -8.08 -7.06 2.68
CA LEU A 91 -8.55 -5.69 2.49
C LEU A 91 -7.40 -4.74 2.83
N ILE A 92 -7.04 -3.88 1.88
CA ILE A 92 -6.13 -2.76 2.11
C ILE A 92 -6.86 -1.50 1.69
N ASN A 93 -6.97 -0.55 2.60
CA ASN A 93 -7.57 0.74 2.36
C ASN A 93 -6.64 1.82 2.93
N ASN A 94 -5.83 2.44 2.08
CA ASN A 94 -4.87 3.44 2.48
C ASN A 94 -5.22 4.80 1.90
N THR A 95 -5.12 5.83 2.75
CA THR A 95 -5.22 7.22 2.34
C THR A 95 -3.94 7.94 2.71
N SER A 96 -3.28 8.53 1.71
CA SER A 96 -2.07 9.34 1.88
C SER A 96 -2.31 10.72 1.31
N VAL A 97 -2.11 11.76 2.11
CA VAL A 97 -2.37 13.14 1.71
C VAL A 97 -1.18 14.03 2.05
N ALA A 98 -0.63 14.71 1.03
CA ALA A 98 0.35 15.77 1.21
C ALA A 98 -0.27 17.10 0.78
N ARG A 99 -0.23 18.15 1.65
CA ARG A 99 -0.92 19.40 1.29
C ARG A 99 -0.30 20.66 1.85
N ILE A 100 -0.50 21.75 1.09
CA ILE A 100 -0.38 23.13 1.57
C ILE A 100 -1.76 23.77 1.45
N ASP A 101 -2.37 24.16 2.56
CA ASP A 101 -3.70 24.73 2.63
C ASP A 101 -3.65 26.15 3.20
N GLY A 102 -3.65 27.15 2.35
CA GLY A 102 -3.50 28.55 2.73
C GLY A 102 -2.08 28.92 3.19
N GLY A 103 -1.93 30.17 3.60
CA GLY A 103 -0.65 30.70 4.09
C GLY A 103 0.32 31.10 2.99
N SER A 104 1.60 31.22 3.35
CA SER A 104 2.69 31.60 2.44
C SER A 104 3.87 30.64 2.57
N VAL A 105 4.35 30.16 1.44
CA VAL A 105 5.52 29.27 1.35
C VAL A 105 6.55 29.92 0.44
N ASP A 106 7.71 30.24 0.98
CA ASP A 106 8.82 30.85 0.23
C ASP A 106 10.09 30.05 0.45
N ALA A 107 10.64 29.52 -0.63
CA ALA A 107 11.85 28.72 -0.62
C ALA A 107 12.89 29.30 -1.57
N ALA A 108 14.12 29.49 -1.09
CA ALA A 108 15.24 29.84 -1.97
C ALA A 108 15.58 28.67 -2.94
N GLY A 109 15.29 27.46 -2.55
CA GLY A 109 15.37 26.24 -3.37
C GLY A 109 14.06 25.89 -4.05
N ASN A 110 13.65 24.64 -3.91
CA ASN A 110 12.44 24.10 -4.50
C ASN A 110 11.34 23.93 -3.44
N VAL A 111 10.09 23.81 -3.89
CA VAL A 111 8.96 23.40 -3.05
C VAL A 111 8.40 22.09 -3.59
N SER A 112 8.32 21.07 -2.76
CA SER A 112 7.71 19.79 -3.12
C SER A 112 6.54 19.45 -2.21
N VAL A 113 5.44 18.97 -2.80
CA VAL A 113 4.30 18.38 -2.11
C VAL A 113 4.06 17.01 -2.74
N VAL A 114 4.47 15.96 -2.04
CA VAL A 114 4.50 14.61 -2.60
C VAL A 114 3.70 13.65 -1.71
N SER A 115 2.78 12.94 -2.32
CA SER A 115 2.08 11.81 -1.72
C SER A 115 2.40 10.54 -2.49
N ASP A 116 2.85 9.49 -1.79
CA ASP A 116 3.23 8.21 -2.39
C ASP A 116 2.61 7.06 -1.59
N SER A 117 1.81 6.23 -2.26
CA SER A 117 1.21 5.02 -1.68
C SER A 117 1.65 3.79 -2.46
N LYS A 118 2.00 2.73 -1.73
CA LYS A 118 2.34 1.43 -2.32
C LYS A 118 1.71 0.30 -1.54
N ASP A 119 0.83 -0.45 -2.21
CA ASP A 119 0.12 -1.58 -1.62
C ASP A 119 0.45 -2.86 -2.35
N VAL A 120 0.83 -3.88 -1.60
CA VAL A 120 1.14 -5.21 -2.10
C VAL A 120 0.32 -6.25 -1.36
N SER A 121 -0.46 -7.04 -2.08
CA SER A 121 -1.18 -8.18 -1.52
C SER A 121 -0.79 -9.47 -2.24
N THR A 122 -0.56 -10.51 -1.47
CA THR A 122 -0.27 -11.86 -1.97
C THR A 122 -1.13 -12.87 -1.24
N ILE A 123 -1.94 -13.62 -1.99
CA ILE A 123 -2.74 -14.74 -1.47
C ILE A 123 -2.25 -16.03 -2.15
N THR A 124 -1.81 -16.97 -1.34
CA THR A 124 -1.42 -18.32 -1.79
C THR A 124 -2.31 -19.36 -1.15
N LEU A 125 -3.03 -20.12 -1.97
CA LEU A 125 -3.97 -21.13 -1.52
C LEU A 125 -3.56 -22.49 -2.07
N GLY A 126 -3.35 -23.47 -1.19
CA GLY A 126 -2.98 -24.83 -1.57
C GLY A 126 -3.93 -25.87 -0.96
N THR A 127 -4.43 -26.82 -1.76
CA THR A 127 -5.24 -27.93 -1.27
C THR A 127 -4.74 -29.25 -1.78
N VAL A 128 -4.70 -30.25 -0.90
CA VAL A 128 -4.44 -31.66 -1.26
C VAL A 128 -5.53 -32.52 -0.66
N SER A 129 -6.26 -33.25 -1.49
CA SER A 129 -7.32 -34.16 -1.05
C SER A 129 -7.06 -35.55 -1.64
N VAL A 130 -7.11 -36.59 -0.81
CA VAL A 130 -6.86 -37.97 -1.17
C VAL A 130 -7.96 -38.88 -0.65
N GLY A 131 -8.65 -39.59 -1.55
CA GLY A 131 -9.77 -40.50 -1.21
C GLY A 131 -10.37 -41.12 -2.47
N ALA A 132 -11.33 -42.03 -2.30
CA ALA A 132 -12.06 -42.59 -3.45
C ALA A 132 -12.82 -41.50 -4.23
N VAL A 133 -13.31 -40.50 -3.52
CA VAL A 133 -13.77 -39.23 -4.09
C VAL A 133 -13.02 -38.11 -3.39
N ALA A 134 -12.27 -37.30 -4.14
CA ALA A 134 -11.45 -36.23 -3.58
C ALA A 134 -11.81 -34.89 -4.22
N LEU A 135 -12.12 -33.90 -3.40
CA LEU A 135 -12.43 -32.54 -3.83
C LEU A 135 -11.54 -31.56 -3.07
N GLY A 136 -10.92 -30.63 -3.78
CA GLY A 136 -10.12 -29.57 -3.19
C GLY A 136 -10.32 -28.27 -3.96
N GLY A 137 -10.32 -27.15 -3.26
CA GLY A 137 -10.44 -25.85 -3.89
C GLY A 137 -10.19 -24.70 -2.93
N GLY A 138 -9.84 -23.54 -3.48
CA GLY A 138 -9.63 -22.32 -2.71
C GLY A 138 -10.23 -21.11 -3.40
N VAL A 139 -10.63 -20.12 -2.62
CA VAL A 139 -11.09 -18.82 -3.08
C VAL A 139 -10.28 -17.74 -2.39
N GLY A 140 -9.63 -16.88 -3.18
CA GLY A 140 -8.94 -15.69 -2.73
C GLY A 140 -9.70 -14.43 -3.17
N VAL A 141 -9.87 -13.48 -2.26
CA VAL A 141 -10.49 -12.18 -2.57
C VAL A 141 -9.57 -11.07 -2.04
N ASP A 142 -9.07 -10.24 -2.95
CA ASP A 142 -8.34 -9.03 -2.63
C ASP A 142 -9.17 -7.80 -2.95
N LEU A 143 -9.31 -6.91 -1.98
CA LEU A 143 -9.89 -5.59 -2.12
C LEU A 143 -8.82 -4.56 -1.79
N LEU A 144 -8.33 -3.87 -2.81
CA LEU A 144 -7.26 -2.89 -2.69
C LEU A 144 -7.81 -1.51 -3.03
N GLY A 145 -7.96 -0.67 -2.02
CA GLY A 145 -8.34 0.74 -2.12
C GLY A 145 -7.18 1.61 -1.66
N SER A 146 -6.60 2.38 -2.56
CA SER A 146 -5.51 3.29 -2.23
C SER A 146 -5.80 4.67 -2.81
N THR A 147 -5.80 5.66 -1.94
CA THR A 147 -5.97 7.06 -2.32
C THR A 147 -4.69 7.82 -2.00
N SER A 148 -4.12 8.45 -3.01
CA SER A 148 -2.95 9.32 -2.85
C SER A 148 -3.28 10.69 -3.39
N GLU A 149 -3.15 11.71 -2.56
CA GLU A 149 -3.50 13.08 -2.90
C GLU A 149 -2.36 14.04 -2.56
N ALA A 150 -2.01 14.89 -3.51
CA ALA A 150 -1.09 15.99 -3.28
C ALA A 150 -1.68 17.28 -3.85
N TRP A 151 -1.72 18.36 -3.05
CA TRP A 151 -2.31 19.59 -3.52
C TRP A 151 -1.81 20.84 -2.78
N ILE A 152 -1.94 21.97 -3.47
CA ILE A 152 -1.75 23.32 -2.95
C ILE A 152 -3.07 24.05 -3.14
N GLY A 153 -3.66 24.55 -2.06
CA GLY A 153 -4.98 25.17 -2.10
C GLY A 153 -5.19 26.21 -1.00
N GLY A 154 -6.47 26.54 -0.73
CA GLY A 154 -6.84 27.48 0.35
C GLY A 154 -6.30 28.90 0.15
N GLY A 155 -5.99 29.32 -1.08
CA GLY A 155 -5.38 30.61 -1.35
C GLY A 155 -3.90 30.69 -0.95
N ALA A 156 -3.22 29.57 -0.82
CA ALA A 156 -1.80 29.53 -0.53
C ALA A 156 -0.98 30.29 -1.57
N ARG A 157 0.04 31.01 -1.12
CA ARG A 157 1.03 31.67 -1.97
C ARG A 157 2.33 30.87 -1.89
N VAL A 158 2.77 30.33 -3.02
CA VAL A 158 3.98 29.49 -3.09
C VAL A 158 4.98 30.11 -4.04
N SER A 159 6.18 30.32 -3.54
CA SER A 159 7.35 30.82 -4.30
C SER A 159 8.50 29.85 -4.12
N ALA A 160 9.14 29.51 -5.23
CA ALA A 160 10.33 28.67 -5.26
C ALA A 160 11.41 29.34 -6.11
N GLY A 161 12.55 29.64 -5.51
CA GLY A 161 13.70 30.27 -6.19
C GLY A 161 14.43 29.35 -7.15
N ALA A 162 14.19 28.03 -7.07
CA ALA A 162 14.84 26.99 -7.86
C ALA A 162 16.38 27.04 -7.84
N GLY A 163 16.96 27.69 -6.84
CA GLY A 163 18.41 27.87 -6.68
C GLY A 163 19.16 26.62 -6.21
N GLY A 164 18.41 25.60 -5.73
CA GLY A 164 18.95 24.34 -5.24
C GLY A 164 19.24 23.29 -6.33
N ALA A 165 19.70 22.12 -5.90
CA ALA A 165 19.73 20.93 -6.74
C ALA A 165 18.31 20.57 -7.18
N ALA A 166 18.17 19.91 -8.34
CA ALA A 166 16.87 19.42 -8.77
C ALA A 166 16.35 18.36 -7.78
N LEU A 167 15.06 18.39 -7.50
CA LEU A 167 14.38 17.39 -6.69
C LEU A 167 14.22 16.10 -7.48
N SER A 168 14.66 15.00 -6.91
CA SER A 168 14.39 13.67 -7.44
C SER A 168 13.02 13.20 -6.95
N VAL A 169 12.04 13.12 -7.83
CA VAL A 169 10.70 12.59 -7.51
C VAL A 169 10.45 11.34 -8.30
N ARG A 170 9.75 10.40 -7.69
CA ARG A 170 9.38 9.14 -8.32
C ARG A 170 8.20 9.37 -9.25
N ASP A 171 8.38 9.02 -10.50
CA ASP A 171 7.38 9.14 -11.55
C ASP A 171 7.19 7.78 -12.24
N ASP A 172 5.94 7.39 -12.52
CA ASP A 172 5.61 6.15 -13.22
C ASP A 172 4.97 6.37 -14.59
N TRP A 173 5.04 7.59 -15.10
CA TRP A 173 4.36 8.03 -16.30
C TRP A 173 4.57 7.13 -17.55
N ASN A 174 5.59 6.29 -17.56
CA ASN A 174 5.97 5.47 -18.73
C ASN A 174 6.14 3.97 -18.44
N ASN A 175 5.30 3.33 -17.65
CA ASN A 175 5.38 1.89 -17.37
C ASN A 175 6.61 1.42 -16.58
N GLY A 176 7.29 2.30 -15.90
CA GLY A 176 8.40 1.96 -15.03
C GLY A 176 8.62 3.08 -14.04
N TRP A 177 8.68 2.74 -12.76
CA TRP A 177 9.01 3.68 -11.71
C TRP A 177 10.39 4.29 -11.97
N THR A 178 10.41 5.39 -12.70
CA THR A 178 11.59 6.20 -12.93
C THR A 178 11.68 7.33 -11.91
N THR A 179 12.85 7.89 -11.75
CA THR A 179 13.06 9.06 -10.92
C THR A 179 13.43 10.20 -11.84
N ASP A 180 12.52 11.18 -11.93
CA ASP A 180 12.77 12.39 -12.69
C ASP A 180 13.24 13.54 -11.81
N SER A 181 13.95 14.47 -12.39
CA SER A 181 14.56 15.61 -11.70
C SER A 181 13.84 16.90 -12.06
N HIS A 182 13.23 17.55 -11.08
CA HIS A 182 12.45 18.76 -11.25
C HIS A 182 13.00 19.93 -10.42
N LYS A 183 12.78 21.15 -10.90
CA LYS A 183 13.07 22.39 -10.17
C LYS A 183 11.83 23.26 -10.06
N GLY A 184 11.80 24.07 -9.02
CA GLY A 184 10.69 24.96 -8.74
C GLY A 184 9.63 24.32 -7.85
N VAL A 185 8.36 24.39 -8.23
CA VAL A 185 7.25 23.81 -7.47
C VAL A 185 6.84 22.48 -8.08
N VAL A 186 6.88 21.43 -7.27
CA VAL A 186 6.49 20.06 -7.65
C VAL A 186 5.32 19.62 -6.78
N VAL A 187 4.23 19.20 -7.41
CA VAL A 187 3.08 18.59 -6.73
C VAL A 187 2.82 17.24 -7.40
N LEU A 188 2.97 16.16 -6.65
CA LEU A 188 2.90 14.82 -7.19
C LEU A 188 2.15 13.87 -6.25
N ALA A 189 1.19 13.13 -6.79
CA ALA A 189 0.53 12.03 -6.10
C ALA A 189 0.72 10.74 -6.90
N THR A 190 1.23 9.71 -6.25
CA THR A 190 1.47 8.40 -6.86
C THR A 190 0.82 7.29 -6.04
N SER A 191 0.24 6.31 -6.73
CA SER A 191 -0.31 5.12 -6.09
C SER A 191 0.09 3.89 -6.91
N GLU A 192 0.72 2.94 -6.25
CA GLU A 192 1.10 1.64 -6.81
C GLU A 192 0.36 0.54 -6.08
N VAL A 193 -0.40 -0.25 -6.83
CA VAL A 193 -1.12 -1.41 -6.29
C VAL A 193 -0.65 -2.66 -7.03
N SER A 194 -0.22 -3.65 -6.28
CA SER A 194 0.22 -4.94 -6.81
C SER A 194 -0.44 -6.08 -6.06
N PHE A 195 -1.01 -7.03 -6.79
CA PHE A 195 -1.53 -8.24 -6.17
C PHE A 195 -1.05 -9.49 -6.90
N THR A 196 -0.92 -10.57 -6.15
CA THR A 196 -0.56 -11.90 -6.66
C THR A 196 -1.46 -12.94 -6.00
N SER A 197 -2.11 -13.78 -6.81
CA SER A 197 -2.91 -14.91 -6.33
C SER A 197 -2.42 -16.19 -7.00
N VAL A 198 -2.14 -17.22 -6.18
CA VAL A 198 -1.66 -18.54 -6.63
C VAL A 198 -2.47 -19.64 -5.96
#